data_1e0a5e9390843c85f110db317cad9128
#
_entry.id   1e0a5e9390843c85f110db317cad9128
#
_cell.length_a   1.000
_cell.length_b   1.000
_cell.length_c   1.000
_cell.angle_alpha   90.00
_cell.angle_beta   90.00
_cell.angle_gamma   90.00
#
_symmetry.space_group_name_H-M   'P 1'
#
loop_
_entity.id
_entity.type
_entity.pdbx_description
1 polymer ?
#
loop_
_entity_poly.entity_id
_entity_poly.type
_entity_poly.pdbx_seq_one_letter_code
_entity_poly.pdbx_strand_id
1 'polypeptide(L)'
;MATSIRLSRGGSKKRPYYRIVVADSRAPRDGKFIERIGSYNPVLPKGDEKRVILDTERAKHWVEAGAQPTDRVARFLDAAGVKERKVRNNPNKAEPGQKAKDRAEDRAAKAAEAAEAAEAAKAAAAEAAAAPAAEEAPAEESAEG
;
A
#
# COMPACT_ATOMS: atom_id res chain seq x y z
N MET A 1 11.08 28.65 -21.83
CA MET A 1 10.68 27.32 -22.36
C MET A 1 10.07 26.51 -21.26
N ALA A 2 8.99 25.77 -21.54
CA ALA A 2 8.35 24.95 -20.53
C ALA A 2 9.12 23.62 -20.37
N THR A 3 9.78 23.45 -19.24
CA THR A 3 10.55 22.25 -18.91
C THR A 3 9.70 21.26 -18.14
N SER A 4 9.78 19.99 -18.50
CA SER A 4 9.03 18.93 -17.84
C SER A 4 9.93 17.79 -17.35
N ILE A 5 9.62 17.24 -16.18
CA ILE A 5 10.24 16.02 -15.66
C ILE A 5 9.34 14.86 -16.02
N ARG A 6 9.82 13.95 -16.85
CA ARG A 6 8.99 12.88 -17.42
C ARG A 6 9.75 11.56 -17.55
N LEU A 7 9.02 10.51 -17.89
CA LEU A 7 9.57 9.19 -18.14
C LEU A 7 9.83 9.01 -19.65
N SER A 8 11.08 8.73 -20.02
CA SER A 8 11.45 8.24 -21.33
C SER A 8 11.55 6.72 -21.29
N ARG A 9 10.91 6.04 -22.25
CA ARG A 9 10.89 4.59 -22.31
C ARG A 9 12.13 4.04 -22.98
N GLY A 10 12.69 2.98 -22.40
CA GLY A 10 13.71 2.12 -22.99
C GLY A 10 13.37 0.65 -22.74
N GLY A 11 14.30 -0.23 -23.05
CA GLY A 11 14.12 -1.66 -22.87
C GLY A 11 13.33 -2.35 -23.98
N SER A 12 13.12 -3.66 -23.84
CA SER A 12 12.44 -4.49 -24.84
C SER A 12 10.92 -4.47 -24.69
N LYS A 13 10.19 -5.13 -25.63
CA LYS A 13 8.73 -5.16 -25.68
C LYS A 13 8.08 -5.66 -24.38
N LYS A 14 8.61 -6.73 -23.79
CA LYS A 14 8.08 -7.35 -22.56
C LYS A 14 8.83 -6.95 -21.29
N ARG A 15 9.95 -6.22 -21.37
CA ARG A 15 10.75 -5.73 -20.24
C ARG A 15 10.97 -4.22 -20.35
N PRO A 16 9.93 -3.40 -20.08
CA PRO A 16 10.06 -1.96 -20.13
C PRO A 16 10.98 -1.45 -19.01
N TYR A 17 11.78 -0.49 -19.36
CA TYR A 17 12.63 0.25 -18.43
C TYR A 17 12.46 1.74 -18.73
N TYR A 18 12.41 2.57 -17.70
CA TYR A 18 12.18 4.00 -17.86
C TYR A 18 13.35 4.80 -17.29
N ARG A 19 13.70 5.86 -17.99
CA ARG A 19 14.61 6.89 -17.51
C ARG A 19 13.78 8.06 -17.04
N ILE A 20 14.10 8.61 -15.86
CA ILE A 20 13.50 9.85 -15.37
C ILE A 20 14.37 10.96 -15.94
N VAL A 21 13.79 11.79 -16.82
CA VAL A 21 14.53 12.80 -17.56
C VAL A 21 13.85 14.15 -17.47
N VAL A 22 14.67 15.19 -17.56
CA VAL A 22 14.26 16.58 -17.73
C VAL A 22 14.34 16.91 -19.20
N ALA A 23 13.25 17.36 -19.76
CA ALA A 23 13.17 17.68 -21.19
C ALA A 23 12.25 18.87 -21.46
N ASP A 24 12.39 19.50 -22.61
CA ASP A 24 11.41 20.46 -23.13
C ASP A 24 10.05 19.74 -23.34
N SER A 25 8.97 20.41 -22.96
CA SER A 25 7.60 19.87 -23.09
C SER A 25 7.22 19.56 -24.54
N ARG A 26 7.82 20.27 -25.50
CA ARG A 26 7.60 20.09 -26.95
C ARG A 26 8.36 18.90 -27.53
N ALA A 27 9.43 18.44 -26.86
CA ALA A 27 10.23 17.33 -27.37
C ALA A 27 9.44 16.00 -27.31
N PRO A 28 9.63 15.07 -28.26
CA PRO A 28 8.98 13.75 -28.21
C PRO A 28 9.40 12.97 -26.96
N ARG A 29 8.56 12.04 -26.50
CA ARG A 29 8.73 11.31 -25.22
C ARG A 29 10.11 10.68 -25.07
N ASP A 30 10.61 10.01 -26.08
CA ASP A 30 11.86 9.25 -26.06
C ASP A 30 12.99 9.98 -26.83
N GLY A 31 12.76 11.25 -27.20
CA GLY A 31 13.69 12.09 -27.93
C GLY A 31 14.73 12.76 -27.05
N LYS A 32 15.22 13.92 -27.54
CA LYS A 32 16.24 14.71 -26.85
C LYS A 32 15.76 15.15 -25.46
N PHE A 33 16.61 15.00 -24.49
CA PHE A 33 16.40 15.46 -23.10
C PHE A 33 17.61 16.31 -22.66
N ILE A 34 17.39 17.12 -21.63
CA ILE A 34 18.42 18.02 -21.09
C ILE A 34 19.31 17.22 -20.12
N GLU A 35 18.68 16.53 -19.17
CA GLU A 35 19.38 15.79 -18.13
C GLU A 35 18.60 14.52 -17.74
N ARG A 36 19.32 13.47 -17.35
CA ARG A 36 18.77 12.27 -16.76
C ARG A 36 19.00 12.33 -15.23
N ILE A 37 17.91 12.36 -14.46
CA ILE A 37 17.96 12.47 -13.01
C ILE A 37 17.66 11.15 -12.31
N GLY A 38 17.34 10.08 -13.04
CA GLY A 38 17.07 8.80 -12.42
C GLY A 38 16.59 7.72 -13.38
N SER A 39 16.12 6.64 -12.78
CA SER A 39 15.57 5.50 -13.51
C SER A 39 14.41 4.84 -12.75
N TYR A 40 13.54 4.19 -13.50
CA TYR A 40 12.40 3.46 -12.96
C TYR A 40 12.24 2.12 -13.66
N ASN A 41 12.26 1.04 -12.89
CA ASN A 41 12.05 -0.32 -13.38
C ASN A 41 10.71 -0.86 -12.86
N PRO A 42 9.65 -0.94 -13.66
CA PRO A 42 8.35 -1.43 -13.22
C PRO A 42 8.29 -2.95 -13.01
N VAL A 43 9.26 -3.70 -13.52
CA VAL A 43 9.29 -5.17 -13.43
C VAL A 43 9.65 -5.64 -12.02
N LEU A 44 10.43 -4.84 -11.28
CA LEU A 44 10.78 -5.13 -9.90
C LEU A 44 9.57 -4.99 -8.95
N PRO A 45 9.53 -5.73 -7.83
CA PRO A 45 8.47 -5.63 -6.83
C PRO A 45 8.38 -4.21 -6.23
N LYS A 46 7.22 -3.87 -5.64
CA LYS A 46 6.95 -2.50 -5.16
C LYS A 46 7.84 -2.05 -4.00
N GLY A 47 8.40 -2.95 -3.23
CA GLY A 47 9.26 -2.65 -2.08
C GLY A 47 10.75 -2.61 -2.40
N ASP A 48 11.15 -2.85 -3.64
CA ASP A 48 12.57 -2.90 -4.03
C ASP A 48 13.13 -1.48 -4.20
N GLU A 49 14.23 -1.17 -3.51
CA GLU A 49 14.95 0.11 -3.60
C GLU A 49 15.46 0.39 -5.03
N LYS A 50 15.85 -0.66 -5.74
CA LYS A 50 16.31 -0.56 -7.14
C LYS A 50 15.18 -0.27 -8.13
N ARG A 51 13.91 -0.34 -7.67
CA ARG A 51 12.75 -0.06 -8.52
C ARG A 51 12.70 1.39 -8.98
N VAL A 52 13.05 2.31 -8.09
CA VAL A 52 13.11 3.76 -8.38
C VAL A 52 14.43 4.29 -7.86
N ILE A 53 15.31 4.67 -8.74
CA ILE A 53 16.56 5.34 -8.41
C ILE A 53 16.41 6.80 -8.85
N LEU A 54 16.49 7.73 -7.91
CA LEU A 54 16.29 9.15 -8.14
C LEU A 54 17.40 9.95 -7.46
N ASP A 55 18.04 10.84 -8.22
CA ASP A 55 18.90 11.87 -7.66
C ASP A 55 18.03 13.01 -7.11
N THR A 56 17.95 13.07 -5.78
CA THR A 56 17.08 14.01 -5.07
C THR A 56 17.57 15.44 -5.16
N GLU A 57 18.88 15.67 -5.22
CA GLU A 57 19.46 17.00 -5.31
C GLU A 57 19.17 17.62 -6.68
N ARG A 58 19.43 16.87 -7.73
CA ARG A 58 19.13 17.32 -9.09
C ARG A 58 17.62 17.49 -9.32
N ALA A 59 16.82 16.60 -8.73
CA ALA A 59 15.36 16.71 -8.81
C ALA A 59 14.85 17.99 -8.12
N LYS A 60 15.37 18.36 -6.95
CA LYS A 60 15.05 19.61 -6.24
C LYS A 60 15.41 20.82 -7.09
N HIS A 61 16.64 20.87 -7.58
CA HIS A 61 17.14 21.96 -8.46
C HIS A 61 16.18 22.21 -9.64
N TRP A 62 15.75 21.16 -10.35
CA TRP A 62 14.86 21.31 -11.48
C TRP A 62 13.43 21.71 -11.11
N VAL A 63 12.94 21.23 -9.97
CA VAL A 63 11.63 21.64 -9.45
C VAL A 63 11.63 23.11 -9.05
N GLU A 64 12.69 23.61 -8.43
CA GLU A 64 12.90 25.02 -8.08
C GLU A 64 13.06 25.89 -9.34
N ALA A 65 13.75 25.38 -10.34
CA ALA A 65 13.86 26.03 -11.67
C ALA A 65 12.52 26.05 -12.45
N GLY A 66 11.44 25.51 -11.89
CA GLY A 66 10.09 25.54 -12.46
C GLY A 66 9.73 24.38 -13.37
N ALA A 67 10.52 23.30 -13.40
CA ALA A 67 10.18 22.11 -14.17
C ALA A 67 8.93 21.41 -13.63
N GLN A 68 7.99 21.08 -14.52
CA GLN A 68 6.72 20.45 -14.14
C GLN A 68 6.83 18.92 -14.21
N PRO A 69 6.67 18.21 -13.09
CA PRO A 69 6.67 16.75 -13.09
C PRO A 69 5.36 16.21 -13.66
N THR A 70 5.47 15.14 -14.46
CA THR A 70 4.29 14.34 -14.84
C THR A 70 3.72 13.59 -13.63
N ASP A 71 2.44 13.20 -13.66
CA ASP A 71 1.74 12.56 -12.53
C ASP A 71 2.48 11.36 -11.93
N ARG A 72 3.10 10.53 -12.78
CA ARG A 72 3.89 9.37 -12.29
C ARG A 72 5.18 9.81 -11.60
N VAL A 73 5.88 10.78 -12.15
CA VAL A 73 7.10 11.33 -11.55
C VAL A 73 6.78 12.08 -10.26
N ALA A 74 5.66 12.81 -10.22
CA ALA A 74 5.21 13.48 -9.00
C ALA A 74 5.04 12.52 -7.81
N ARG A 75 4.61 11.27 -8.05
CA ARG A 75 4.56 10.23 -7.00
C ARG A 75 5.94 9.82 -6.50
N PHE A 76 6.92 9.78 -7.36
CA PHE A 76 8.30 9.45 -6.97
C PHE A 76 8.94 10.59 -6.20
N LEU A 77 8.68 11.85 -6.60
CA LEU A 77 9.15 13.04 -5.90
C LEU A 77 8.52 13.20 -4.52
N ASP A 78 7.25 12.85 -4.39
CA ASP A 78 6.49 12.83 -3.13
C ASP A 78 7.07 11.76 -2.17
N ALA A 79 7.27 10.55 -2.67
CA ALA A 79 7.90 9.47 -1.90
C ALA A 79 9.36 9.79 -1.48
N ALA A 80 10.08 10.61 -2.27
CA ALA A 80 11.43 11.08 -1.97
C ALA A 80 11.45 12.38 -1.13
N GLY A 81 10.29 12.95 -0.77
CA GLY A 81 10.19 14.18 0.01
C GLY A 81 10.65 15.46 -0.72
N VAL A 82 10.73 15.41 -2.05
CA VAL A 82 11.19 16.56 -2.87
C VAL A 82 10.06 17.54 -3.16
N LYS A 83 8.87 17.03 -3.45
CA LYS A 83 7.69 17.85 -3.77
C LYS A 83 6.41 17.11 -3.39
N GLU A 84 5.58 17.72 -2.58
CA GLU A 84 4.25 17.20 -2.26
C GLU A 84 3.36 17.13 -3.49
N ARG A 85 2.64 16.03 -3.62
CA ARG A 85 1.69 15.81 -4.70
C ARG A 85 0.31 16.32 -4.32
N LYS A 86 -0.30 17.11 -5.19
CA LYS A 86 -1.71 17.50 -5.03
C LYS A 86 -2.60 16.27 -5.01
N VAL A 87 -3.39 16.13 -3.96
CA VAL A 87 -4.41 15.07 -3.87
C VAL A 87 -5.44 15.29 -5.00
N ARG A 88 -5.69 14.24 -5.77
CA ARG A 88 -6.74 14.27 -6.79
C ARG A 88 -8.09 14.18 -6.11
N ASN A 89 -8.88 15.22 -6.27
CA ASN A 89 -10.28 15.18 -5.86
C ASN A 89 -11.12 14.54 -7.00
N ASN A 90 -11.54 13.31 -6.76
CA ASN A 90 -12.39 12.53 -7.67
C ASN A 90 -13.62 12.02 -6.90
N PRO A 91 -14.54 12.90 -6.46
CA PRO A 91 -15.63 12.54 -5.54
C PRO A 91 -16.47 11.38 -6.09
N ASN A 92 -16.85 11.42 -7.36
CA ASN A 92 -17.74 10.43 -7.98
C ASN A 92 -17.09 9.03 -8.15
N LYS A 93 -15.76 8.94 -8.22
CA LYS A 93 -15.04 7.64 -8.30
C LYS A 93 -14.62 7.11 -6.93
N ALA A 94 -14.52 7.97 -5.95
CA ALA A 94 -14.13 7.61 -4.58
C ALA A 94 -15.31 7.05 -3.79
N GLU A 95 -16.55 7.42 -4.14
CA GLU A 95 -17.73 6.90 -3.48
C GLU A 95 -18.01 5.45 -3.90
N PRO A 96 -18.03 4.51 -2.95
CA PRO A 96 -18.45 3.15 -3.25
C PRO A 96 -19.91 3.15 -3.69
N GLY A 97 -20.20 2.41 -4.77
CA GLY A 97 -21.58 2.21 -5.23
C GLY A 97 -22.42 1.45 -4.19
N GLN A 98 -23.77 1.53 -4.28
CA GLN A 98 -24.69 0.94 -3.31
C GLN A 98 -24.34 -0.51 -2.97
N LYS A 99 -24.16 -1.36 -3.95
CA LYS A 99 -23.74 -2.78 -3.74
C LYS A 99 -22.42 -2.97 -2.99
N ALA A 100 -21.53 -1.97 -3.00
CA ALA A 100 -20.28 -2.06 -2.25
C ALA A 100 -20.48 -1.62 -0.80
N LYS A 101 -21.38 -0.67 -0.56
CA LYS A 101 -21.80 -0.26 0.79
C LYS A 101 -22.53 -1.42 1.48
N ASP A 102 -23.52 -2.01 0.80
CA ASP A 102 -24.28 -3.16 1.32
C ASP A 102 -23.34 -4.33 1.68
N ARG A 103 -22.38 -4.66 0.82
CA ARG A 103 -21.37 -5.70 1.15
C ARG A 103 -20.43 -5.32 2.29
N ALA A 104 -20.15 -4.04 2.47
CA ALA A 104 -19.32 -3.60 3.59
C ALA A 104 -20.10 -3.69 4.91
N GLU A 105 -21.37 -3.35 4.89
CA GLU A 105 -22.29 -3.47 6.02
C GLU A 105 -22.52 -4.93 6.40
N ASP A 106 -22.79 -5.80 5.42
CA ASP A 106 -22.94 -7.24 5.65
C ASP A 106 -21.66 -7.87 6.24
N ARG A 107 -20.49 -7.41 5.77
CA ARG A 107 -19.21 -7.89 6.30
C ARG A 107 -18.95 -7.39 7.71
N ALA A 108 -19.32 -6.14 7.98
CA ALA A 108 -19.20 -5.56 9.32
C ALA A 108 -20.16 -6.26 10.31
N ALA A 109 -21.41 -6.52 9.89
CA ALA A 109 -22.38 -7.25 10.70
C ALA A 109 -21.90 -8.68 11.01
N LYS A 110 -21.44 -9.43 10.01
CA LYS A 110 -20.87 -10.77 10.23
C LYS A 110 -19.62 -10.78 11.09
N ALA A 111 -18.78 -9.73 10.96
CA ALA A 111 -17.59 -9.63 11.80
C ALA A 111 -17.94 -9.32 13.26
N ALA A 112 -18.96 -8.50 13.49
CA ALA A 112 -19.48 -8.20 14.82
C ALA A 112 -20.10 -9.45 15.47
N GLU A 113 -20.95 -10.16 14.73
CA GLU A 113 -21.56 -11.42 15.18
C GLU A 113 -20.51 -12.51 15.50
N ALA A 114 -19.50 -12.64 14.64
CA ALA A 114 -18.40 -13.57 14.88
C ALA A 114 -17.53 -13.17 16.09
N ALA A 115 -17.34 -11.89 16.33
CA ALA A 115 -16.61 -11.40 17.49
C ALA A 115 -17.40 -11.66 18.79
N GLU A 116 -18.70 -11.40 18.78
CA GLU A 116 -19.59 -11.66 19.91
C GLU A 116 -19.69 -13.14 20.22
N ALA A 117 -19.81 -13.99 19.18
CA ALA A 117 -19.81 -15.45 19.36
C ALA A 117 -18.45 -15.96 19.88
N ALA A 118 -17.34 -15.39 19.46
CA ALA A 118 -16.02 -15.75 19.96
C ALA A 118 -15.80 -15.29 21.40
N GLU A 119 -16.37 -14.17 21.81
CA GLU A 119 -16.30 -13.66 23.18
C GLU A 119 -17.18 -14.49 24.11
N ALA A 120 -18.41 -14.85 23.67
CA ALA A 120 -19.31 -15.76 24.38
C ALA A 120 -18.69 -17.16 24.55
N ALA A 121 -18.05 -17.71 23.51
CA ALA A 121 -17.35 -18.97 23.59
C ALA A 121 -16.15 -18.94 24.56
N LYS A 122 -15.40 -17.81 24.58
CA LYS A 122 -14.33 -17.60 25.57
C LYS A 122 -14.86 -17.51 27.00
N ALA A 123 -15.96 -16.80 27.20
CA ALA A 123 -16.58 -16.68 28.50
C ALA A 123 -17.10 -18.07 29.03
N ALA A 124 -17.76 -18.83 28.16
CA ALA A 124 -18.23 -20.18 28.48
C ALA A 124 -17.06 -21.15 28.76
N ALA A 125 -15.96 -21.04 28.00
CA ALA A 125 -14.78 -21.87 28.28
C ALA A 125 -14.06 -21.47 29.56
N ALA A 126 -14.07 -20.20 29.93
CA ALA A 126 -13.53 -19.75 31.23
C ALA A 126 -14.38 -20.20 32.41
N GLU A 127 -15.71 -20.21 32.26
CA GLU A 127 -16.65 -20.70 33.28
C GLU A 127 -16.54 -22.20 33.44
N ALA A 128 -16.41 -22.97 32.36
CA ALA A 128 -16.19 -24.42 32.40
C ALA A 128 -14.82 -24.79 33.01
N ALA A 129 -13.81 -23.95 32.90
CA ALA A 129 -12.49 -24.14 33.51
C ALA A 129 -12.46 -23.72 35.00
N ALA A 130 -13.44 -22.91 35.43
CA ALA A 130 -13.57 -22.45 36.81
C ALA A 130 -14.52 -23.33 37.66
N ALA A 131 -15.19 -24.31 37.06
CA ALA A 131 -15.99 -25.31 37.83
C ALA A 131 -15.04 -26.21 38.63
N PRO A 132 -15.11 -26.21 39.98
CA PRO A 132 -14.25 -27.05 40.78
C PRO A 132 -14.65 -28.52 40.58
N ALA A 133 -13.66 -29.36 40.39
CA ALA A 133 -13.79 -30.79 40.51
C ALA A 133 -14.19 -31.12 41.97
N ALA A 134 -15.49 -31.23 42.22
CA ALA A 134 -16.01 -31.73 43.45
C ALA A 134 -16.22 -33.22 43.29
N GLU A 135 -15.51 -33.97 44.12
CA GLU A 135 -15.91 -35.22 44.73
C GLU A 135 -15.78 -36.51 43.91
N GLU A 136 -14.59 -37.11 44.00
CA GLU A 136 -14.52 -38.57 44.18
C GLU A 136 -13.64 -38.88 45.38
N ALA A 137 -14.31 -39.11 46.50
CA ALA A 137 -13.70 -39.73 47.66
C ALA A 137 -13.57 -41.23 47.41
N PRO A 138 -12.43 -41.87 47.72
CA PRO A 138 -12.36 -43.31 47.72
C PRO A 138 -12.95 -43.87 49.02
N ALA A 139 -13.96 -44.72 48.93
CA ALA A 139 -14.35 -45.56 49.96
C ALA A 139 -13.33 -46.70 50.09
N GLU A 140 -12.56 -46.67 51.17
CA GLU A 140 -11.91 -47.87 51.72
C GLU A 140 -12.98 -48.81 52.27
N GLU A 141 -12.92 -50.04 51.85
CA GLU A 141 -13.45 -51.11 52.63
C GLU A 141 -12.43 -52.22 52.77
N SER A 142 -11.94 -52.27 53.99
CA SER A 142 -11.22 -53.35 54.57
C SER A 142 -12.18 -54.53 54.86
N ALA A 143 -11.75 -55.77 54.63
CA ALA A 143 -12.02 -56.96 55.40
C ALA A 143 -11.32 -58.16 54.77
N GLU A 144 -10.33 -58.64 55.36
CA GLU A 144 -10.29 -59.85 56.22
C GLU A 144 -10.83 -61.12 55.55
N GLY A 145 -9.98 -62.16 55.48
CA GLY A 145 -10.29 -63.52 55.16
C GLY A 145 -9.07 -64.33 54.77
#